data_6c78d66020df6ca133c2fccc70c60813
#
_entry.id   6c78d66020df6ca133c2fccc70c60813
#
_cell.length_a   1.000
_cell.length_b   1.000
_cell.length_c   1.000
_cell.angle_alpha   90.00
_cell.angle_beta   90.00
_cell.angle_gamma   90.00
#
_symmetry.space_group_name_H-M   'P 1'
#
loop_
_entity.id
_entity.type
_entity.pdbx_description
1 polymer ?
#
loop_
_entity_poly.entity_id
_entity_poly.type
_entity_poly.pdbx_seq_one_letter_code
_entity_poly.pdbx_strand_id
1 'polypeptide(L)'
;METESSPSDSFVVGLLAGEPSGDLLGAGLMTALRAMLPDREVRFLGVGGARMQAAGLVSLADFDTLSVNGFRDPIVRLPQLYRLYRELATTLVEARVDAFIGIDFNVFNFLLEARLKRRGIPTAHYVSPSVYAWRRGRTKKVARSADRRFCLFPFEPAFYERHAVDARFVGHPMAADIALDAGSDDARNEAQQNLGLAGEDIVLAVLPGSRGSEVALMLTPMLQAAQEFADVMQSENRSVRVIIPCVDKARHAQVAHIANSFSGLKPQLYLGDARQPLIACDLALVKSGTSTLEAMLL
;
A
#
# COMPACT_ATOMS: atom_id res chain seq x y z
N MET A 1 -40.26 -16.04 19.80
CA MET A 1 -40.79 -15.51 18.53
C MET A 1 -39.66 -14.71 17.94
N GLU A 2 -38.75 -15.42 17.24
CA GLU A 2 -37.61 -14.84 16.57
C GLU A 2 -38.16 -14.11 15.33
N THR A 3 -37.98 -12.81 15.28
CA THR A 3 -38.27 -12.02 14.09
C THR A 3 -37.22 -12.34 13.04
N GLU A 4 -37.55 -13.23 12.09
CA GLU A 4 -36.83 -13.37 10.85
C GLU A 4 -36.76 -12.00 10.17
N SER A 5 -35.59 -11.36 10.17
CA SER A 5 -35.33 -10.16 9.39
C SER A 5 -35.50 -10.50 7.91
N SER A 6 -36.38 -9.77 7.25
CA SER A 6 -36.61 -9.87 5.79
C SER A 6 -35.29 -9.76 5.03
N PRO A 7 -35.08 -10.54 3.93
CA PRO A 7 -33.85 -10.48 3.11
C PRO A 7 -33.62 -9.15 2.38
N SER A 8 -34.46 -8.14 2.59
CA SER A 8 -34.44 -6.86 1.85
C SER A 8 -33.60 -5.74 2.50
N ASP A 9 -32.94 -5.98 3.62
CA ASP A 9 -32.28 -4.91 4.40
C ASP A 9 -30.74 -5.02 4.45
N SER A 10 -30.14 -6.00 3.79
CA SER A 10 -28.69 -6.13 3.73
C SER A 10 -28.10 -5.33 2.57
N PHE A 11 -27.07 -4.52 2.83
CA PHE A 11 -26.29 -3.80 1.84
C PHE A 11 -25.09 -4.64 1.42
N VAL A 12 -25.09 -5.13 0.18
CA VAL A 12 -24.05 -6.03 -0.33
C VAL A 12 -23.03 -5.26 -1.15
N VAL A 13 -21.77 -5.24 -0.70
CA VAL A 13 -20.69 -4.53 -1.37
C VAL A 13 -19.70 -5.50 -1.98
N GLY A 14 -19.50 -5.41 -3.28
CA GLY A 14 -18.44 -6.13 -3.98
C GLY A 14 -17.08 -5.42 -3.78
N LEU A 15 -16.04 -6.15 -3.39
CA LEU A 15 -14.70 -5.61 -3.18
C LEU A 15 -13.65 -6.45 -3.89
N LEU A 16 -12.63 -5.80 -4.47
CA LEU A 16 -11.47 -6.50 -5.02
C LEU A 16 -10.17 -5.78 -4.74
N ALA A 17 -9.29 -6.44 -3.98
CA ALA A 17 -7.88 -6.10 -3.81
C ALA A 17 -7.00 -7.22 -4.35
N GLY A 18 -5.93 -6.91 -5.05
CA GLY A 18 -5.00 -7.88 -5.63
C GLY A 18 -3.58 -7.81 -5.07
N GLU A 19 -3.33 -6.90 -4.13
CA GLU A 19 -2.01 -6.69 -3.50
C GLU A 19 -2.15 -6.51 -1.98
N PRO A 20 -1.11 -6.81 -1.19
CA PRO A 20 -1.16 -6.67 0.28
C PRO A 20 -1.48 -5.25 0.77
N SER A 21 -1.05 -4.21 0.02
CA SER A 21 -1.42 -2.81 0.28
C SER A 21 -2.93 -2.59 0.14
N GLY A 22 -3.51 -3.13 -0.94
CA GLY A 22 -4.95 -3.07 -1.18
C GLY A 22 -5.76 -3.86 -0.14
N ASP A 23 -5.25 -4.99 0.34
CA ASP A 23 -5.88 -5.78 1.41
C ASP A 23 -5.97 -5.01 2.73
N LEU A 24 -4.91 -4.29 3.10
CA LEU A 24 -4.91 -3.41 4.27
C LEU A 24 -5.97 -2.30 4.14
N LEU A 25 -5.97 -1.61 2.99
CA LEU A 25 -6.90 -0.52 2.71
C LEU A 25 -8.36 -1.01 2.66
N GLY A 26 -8.58 -2.19 2.07
CA GLY A 26 -9.88 -2.83 1.99
C GLY A 26 -10.46 -3.19 3.35
N ALA A 27 -9.65 -3.75 4.23
CA ALA A 27 -10.07 -4.07 5.60
C ALA A 27 -10.49 -2.81 6.39
N GLY A 28 -9.71 -1.73 6.27
CA GLY A 28 -10.07 -0.43 6.87
C GLY A 28 -11.38 0.15 6.30
N LEU A 29 -11.57 0.08 4.97
CA LEU A 29 -12.80 0.50 4.30
C LEU A 29 -14.02 -0.30 4.78
N MET A 30 -13.90 -1.62 4.92
CA MET A 30 -14.97 -2.49 5.40
C MET A 30 -15.38 -2.13 6.83
N THR A 31 -14.43 -1.89 7.71
CA THR A 31 -14.65 -1.46 9.09
C THR A 31 -15.39 -0.11 9.14
N ALA A 32 -14.92 0.86 8.35
CA ALA A 32 -15.53 2.18 8.27
C ALA A 32 -16.97 2.12 7.72
N LEU A 33 -17.23 1.33 6.68
CA LEU A 33 -18.57 1.19 6.10
C LEU A 33 -19.56 0.60 7.11
N ARG A 34 -19.17 -0.41 7.90
CA ARG A 34 -20.04 -0.93 8.98
C ARG A 34 -20.31 0.10 10.06
N ALA A 35 -19.30 0.86 10.45
CA ALA A 35 -19.45 1.91 11.46
C ALA A 35 -20.39 3.04 11.00
N MET A 36 -20.38 3.35 9.71
CA MET A 36 -21.25 4.39 9.11
C MET A 36 -22.69 3.93 8.84
N LEU A 37 -22.94 2.63 8.83
CA LEU A 37 -24.25 2.03 8.56
C LEU A 37 -24.67 1.08 9.69
N PRO A 38 -24.78 1.58 10.96
CA PRO A 38 -25.02 0.73 12.12
C PRO A 38 -26.39 0.04 12.08
N ASP A 39 -27.37 0.63 11.41
CA ASP A 39 -28.75 0.13 11.33
C ASP A 39 -28.96 -0.82 10.12
N ARG A 40 -27.91 -1.11 9.36
CA ARG A 40 -27.97 -2.00 8.20
C ARG A 40 -26.94 -3.12 8.30
N GLU A 41 -27.35 -4.33 7.93
CA GLU A 41 -26.41 -5.41 7.72
C GLU A 41 -25.55 -5.12 6.47
N VAL A 42 -24.24 -4.89 6.63
CA VAL A 42 -23.31 -4.72 5.52
C VAL A 42 -22.54 -6.01 5.27
N ARG A 43 -22.77 -6.60 4.09
CA ARG A 43 -22.11 -7.84 3.63
C ARG A 43 -21.08 -7.51 2.56
N PHE A 44 -19.93 -8.17 2.63
CA PHE A 44 -18.84 -7.97 1.69
C PHE A 44 -18.54 -9.25 0.92
N LEU A 45 -18.43 -9.14 -0.39
CA LEU A 45 -18.23 -10.24 -1.31
C LEU A 45 -17.15 -9.88 -2.34
N GLY A 46 -16.17 -10.76 -2.59
CA GLY A 46 -15.16 -10.44 -3.61
C GLY A 46 -13.82 -11.14 -3.41
N VAL A 47 -12.73 -10.46 -3.67
CA VAL A 47 -11.38 -11.01 -3.49
C VAL A 47 -10.53 -10.06 -2.64
N GLY A 48 -9.91 -10.61 -1.60
CA GLY A 48 -9.03 -9.91 -0.69
C GLY A 48 -8.18 -10.88 0.10
N GLY A 49 -7.12 -10.37 0.70
CA GLY A 49 -6.20 -11.14 1.51
C GLY A 49 -6.73 -11.44 2.92
N ALA A 50 -5.83 -11.87 3.79
CA ALA A 50 -6.16 -12.32 5.14
C ALA A 50 -6.81 -11.21 6.00
N ARG A 51 -6.45 -9.95 5.79
CA ARG A 51 -7.00 -8.82 6.57
C ARG A 51 -8.46 -8.52 6.20
N MET A 52 -8.79 -8.49 4.91
CA MET A 52 -10.18 -8.31 4.46
C MET A 52 -11.03 -9.52 4.85
N GLN A 53 -10.49 -10.74 4.76
CA GLN A 53 -11.20 -11.95 5.21
C GLN A 53 -11.46 -11.92 6.73
N ALA A 54 -10.47 -11.53 7.53
CA ALA A 54 -10.64 -11.32 8.97
C ALA A 54 -11.67 -10.21 9.29
N ALA A 55 -11.78 -9.18 8.43
CA ALA A 55 -12.82 -8.16 8.51
C ALA A 55 -14.18 -8.63 7.96
N GLY A 56 -14.34 -9.91 7.57
CA GLY A 56 -15.60 -10.52 7.15
C GLY A 56 -15.90 -10.45 5.65
N LEU A 57 -14.88 -10.37 4.79
CA LEU A 57 -15.04 -10.57 3.35
C LEU A 57 -15.33 -12.05 3.05
N VAL A 58 -16.41 -12.30 2.34
CA VAL A 58 -16.63 -13.63 1.72
C VAL A 58 -15.81 -13.70 0.44
N SER A 59 -14.74 -14.49 0.47
CA SER A 59 -13.81 -14.59 -0.65
C SER A 59 -14.38 -15.48 -1.77
N LEU A 60 -14.40 -14.95 -2.99
CA LEU A 60 -14.85 -15.65 -4.21
C LEU A 60 -13.72 -16.37 -4.94
N ALA A 61 -12.47 -16.06 -4.62
CA ALA A 61 -11.29 -16.67 -5.21
C ALA A 61 -10.08 -16.52 -4.28
N ASP A 62 -9.07 -17.35 -4.52
CA ASP A 62 -7.82 -17.25 -3.81
C ASP A 62 -7.08 -15.93 -4.17
N PHE A 63 -6.70 -15.17 -3.16
CA PHE A 63 -5.95 -13.93 -3.27
C PHE A 63 -4.63 -14.10 -4.04
N ASP A 64 -3.92 -15.22 -3.82
CA ASP A 64 -2.65 -15.50 -4.47
C ASP A 64 -2.79 -15.73 -5.98
N THR A 65 -4.00 -16.01 -6.47
CA THR A 65 -4.27 -16.10 -7.92
C THR A 65 -4.12 -14.74 -8.60
N LEU A 66 -4.45 -13.65 -7.91
CA LEU A 66 -4.30 -12.26 -8.38
C LEU A 66 -2.92 -11.69 -8.06
N SER A 67 -2.38 -12.05 -6.91
CA SER A 67 -1.08 -11.54 -6.43
C SER A 67 0.05 -12.07 -7.30
N VAL A 68 0.66 -11.18 -8.10
CA VAL A 68 1.79 -11.53 -8.97
C VAL A 68 3.09 -11.59 -8.15
N ASN A 69 3.14 -12.48 -7.18
CA ASN A 69 4.36 -12.79 -6.44
C ASN A 69 5.13 -13.92 -7.15
N GLY A 70 5.92 -13.57 -8.19
CA GLY A 70 6.83 -14.52 -8.80
C GLY A 70 7.14 -14.24 -10.27
N PHE A 71 8.38 -14.47 -10.67
CA PHE A 71 9.00 -14.32 -11.99
C PHE A 71 8.41 -15.21 -13.12
N ARG A 72 7.17 -15.69 -13.01
CA ARG A 72 6.54 -16.43 -14.10
C ARG A 72 5.86 -15.45 -15.06
N ASP A 73 6.15 -15.64 -16.33
CA ASP A 73 5.70 -14.84 -17.46
C ASP A 73 4.21 -14.45 -17.33
N PRO A 74 3.87 -13.15 -17.26
CA PRO A 74 2.48 -12.67 -17.18
C PRO A 74 1.60 -13.21 -18.32
N ILE A 75 2.18 -13.53 -19.47
CA ILE A 75 1.47 -14.02 -20.65
C ILE A 75 0.85 -15.41 -20.39
N VAL A 76 1.55 -16.28 -19.66
CA VAL A 76 1.06 -17.65 -19.36
C VAL A 76 -0.18 -17.64 -18.46
N ARG A 77 -0.37 -16.60 -17.65
CA ARG A 77 -1.50 -16.46 -16.72
C ARG A 77 -2.73 -15.75 -17.31
N LEU A 78 -2.61 -15.14 -18.48
CA LEU A 78 -3.73 -14.42 -19.10
C LEU A 78 -5.03 -15.25 -19.23
N PRO A 79 -5.01 -16.52 -19.65
CA PRO A 79 -6.25 -17.31 -19.75
C PRO A 79 -6.91 -17.55 -18.38
N GLN A 80 -6.10 -17.80 -17.34
CA GLN A 80 -6.58 -17.99 -15.97
C GLN A 80 -7.19 -16.69 -15.40
N LEU A 81 -6.52 -15.57 -15.56
CA LEU A 81 -7.00 -14.25 -15.14
C LEU A 81 -8.28 -13.86 -15.90
N TYR A 82 -8.36 -14.19 -17.18
CA TYR A 82 -9.57 -13.93 -17.97
C TYR A 82 -10.77 -14.78 -17.52
N ARG A 83 -10.52 -16.06 -17.17
CA ARG A 83 -11.56 -16.93 -16.60
C ARG A 83 -12.05 -16.36 -15.26
N LEU A 84 -11.13 -16.06 -14.35
CA LEU A 84 -11.44 -15.46 -13.05
C LEU A 84 -12.23 -14.15 -13.20
N TYR A 85 -11.81 -13.27 -14.12
CA TYR A 85 -12.55 -12.06 -14.43
C TYR A 85 -14.00 -12.32 -14.84
N ARG A 86 -14.24 -13.34 -15.67
CA ARG A 86 -15.60 -13.70 -16.10
C ARG A 86 -16.44 -14.25 -14.96
N GLU A 87 -15.86 -15.14 -14.18
CA GLU A 87 -16.50 -15.76 -13.02
C GLU A 87 -16.88 -14.72 -11.98
N LEU A 88 -15.95 -13.86 -11.57
CA LEU A 88 -16.21 -12.78 -10.63
C LEU A 88 -17.31 -11.83 -11.13
N ALA A 89 -17.24 -11.42 -12.39
CA ALA A 89 -18.27 -10.53 -12.94
C ALA A 89 -19.66 -11.18 -12.93
N THR A 90 -19.77 -12.49 -13.20
CA THR A 90 -21.03 -13.20 -13.19
C THR A 90 -21.55 -13.35 -11.77
N THR A 91 -20.72 -13.82 -10.84
CA THR A 91 -21.09 -14.03 -9.43
C THR A 91 -21.53 -12.73 -8.76
N LEU A 92 -20.83 -11.61 -9.01
CA LEU A 92 -21.20 -10.31 -8.43
C LEU A 92 -22.54 -9.80 -8.97
N VAL A 93 -22.83 -10.03 -10.25
CA VAL A 93 -24.15 -9.69 -10.86
C VAL A 93 -25.25 -10.58 -10.30
N GLU A 94 -25.04 -11.88 -10.20
CA GLU A 94 -26.00 -12.84 -9.65
C GLU A 94 -26.30 -12.58 -8.17
N ALA A 95 -25.26 -12.21 -7.41
CA ALA A 95 -25.38 -11.82 -6.01
C ALA A 95 -26.06 -10.45 -5.81
N ARG A 96 -26.38 -9.72 -6.89
CA ARG A 96 -27.03 -8.42 -6.89
C ARG A 96 -26.34 -7.44 -5.94
N VAL A 97 -25.01 -7.31 -6.06
CA VAL A 97 -24.28 -6.34 -5.24
C VAL A 97 -24.80 -4.93 -5.47
N ASP A 98 -25.02 -4.18 -4.40
CA ASP A 98 -25.51 -2.80 -4.45
C ASP A 98 -24.46 -1.81 -4.96
N ALA A 99 -23.17 -2.14 -4.74
CA ALA A 99 -22.04 -1.38 -5.24
C ALA A 99 -20.81 -2.28 -5.40
N PHE A 100 -19.86 -1.87 -6.25
CA PHE A 100 -18.57 -2.50 -6.39
C PHE A 100 -17.44 -1.50 -6.20
N ILE A 101 -16.42 -1.84 -5.42
CA ILE A 101 -15.25 -1.00 -5.20
C ILE A 101 -13.98 -1.80 -5.53
N GLY A 102 -13.30 -1.41 -6.60
CA GLY A 102 -11.96 -1.89 -6.91
C GLY A 102 -10.92 -1.13 -6.06
N ILE A 103 -10.01 -1.86 -5.42
CA ILE A 103 -8.99 -1.29 -4.54
C ILE A 103 -7.62 -1.53 -5.17
N ASP A 104 -6.94 -0.44 -5.58
CA ASP A 104 -5.65 -0.55 -6.29
C ASP A 104 -5.73 -1.56 -7.46
N PHE A 105 -4.70 -2.35 -7.75
CA PHE A 105 -4.70 -3.43 -8.75
C PHE A 105 -5.35 -3.03 -10.10
N ASN A 106 -4.89 -1.95 -10.63
CA ASN A 106 -5.54 -1.09 -11.63
C ASN A 106 -6.09 -1.79 -12.89
N VAL A 107 -5.31 -2.65 -13.57
CA VAL A 107 -5.72 -3.18 -14.89
C VAL A 107 -6.91 -4.12 -14.75
N PHE A 108 -6.89 -5.02 -13.79
CA PHE A 108 -7.95 -5.99 -13.57
C PHE A 108 -9.22 -5.30 -13.06
N ASN A 109 -9.09 -4.43 -12.07
CA ASN A 109 -10.19 -3.67 -11.52
C ASN A 109 -10.89 -2.80 -12.58
N PHE A 110 -10.15 -2.09 -13.43
CA PHE A 110 -10.75 -1.27 -14.49
C PHE A 110 -11.60 -2.06 -15.47
N LEU A 111 -11.21 -3.30 -15.78
CA LEU A 111 -11.99 -4.18 -16.64
C LEU A 111 -13.27 -4.65 -15.94
N LEU A 112 -13.15 -5.03 -14.67
CA LEU A 112 -14.28 -5.51 -13.88
C LEU A 112 -15.28 -4.40 -13.58
N GLU A 113 -14.82 -3.25 -13.12
CA GLU A 113 -15.61 -2.02 -12.91
C GLU A 113 -16.40 -1.65 -14.17
N ALA A 114 -15.71 -1.53 -15.32
CA ALA A 114 -16.38 -1.18 -16.58
C ALA A 114 -17.44 -2.19 -17.00
N ARG A 115 -17.29 -3.47 -16.65
CA ARG A 115 -18.29 -4.51 -16.94
C ARG A 115 -19.49 -4.41 -15.99
N LEU A 116 -19.26 -4.22 -14.70
CA LEU A 116 -20.30 -4.09 -13.68
C LEU A 116 -21.10 -2.81 -13.88
N LYS A 117 -20.44 -1.68 -14.17
CA LYS A 117 -21.07 -0.41 -14.52
C LYS A 117 -22.04 -0.55 -15.70
N ARG A 118 -21.64 -1.28 -16.77
CA ARG A 118 -22.53 -1.56 -17.91
C ARG A 118 -23.75 -2.43 -17.55
N ARG A 119 -23.73 -3.09 -16.41
CA ARG A 119 -24.84 -3.85 -15.84
C ARG A 119 -25.68 -3.05 -14.84
N GLY A 120 -25.40 -1.74 -14.71
CA GLY A 120 -26.11 -0.84 -13.81
C GLY A 120 -25.68 -0.90 -12.35
N ILE A 121 -24.60 -1.62 -12.03
CA ILE A 121 -24.04 -1.66 -10.68
C ILE A 121 -23.18 -0.41 -10.48
N PRO A 122 -23.44 0.42 -9.46
CA PRO A 122 -22.58 1.54 -9.08
C PRO A 122 -21.16 1.09 -8.80
N THR A 123 -20.17 1.79 -9.38
CA THR A 123 -18.77 1.39 -9.26
C THR A 123 -17.90 2.52 -8.74
N ALA A 124 -16.96 2.17 -7.86
CA ALA A 124 -15.93 3.09 -7.42
C ALA A 124 -14.55 2.45 -7.52
N HIS A 125 -13.52 3.27 -7.64
CA HIS A 125 -12.14 2.84 -7.58
C HIS A 125 -11.43 3.56 -6.44
N TYR A 126 -10.89 2.81 -5.51
CA TYR A 126 -10.15 3.31 -4.36
C TYR A 126 -8.65 3.12 -4.61
N VAL A 127 -7.87 4.13 -4.35
CA VAL A 127 -6.46 4.29 -4.73
C VAL A 127 -6.31 4.58 -6.23
N SER A 128 -6.49 5.83 -6.57
CA SER A 128 -6.38 6.29 -7.95
C SER A 128 -4.99 6.02 -8.55
N PRO A 129 -4.89 5.50 -9.76
CA PRO A 129 -3.60 5.27 -10.39
C PRO A 129 -2.87 6.57 -10.67
N SER A 130 -1.54 6.58 -10.53
CA SER A 130 -0.66 7.73 -10.78
C SER A 130 -0.56 8.10 -12.27
N VAL A 131 -1.71 8.15 -13.00
CA VAL A 131 -1.73 8.49 -14.44
C VAL A 131 -1.30 9.94 -14.70
N TYR A 132 -1.37 10.81 -13.72
CA TYR A 132 -0.85 12.18 -13.77
C TYR A 132 0.67 12.23 -13.96
N ALA A 133 1.40 11.26 -13.39
CA ALA A 133 2.86 11.16 -13.50
C ALA A 133 3.30 10.35 -14.74
N TRP A 134 2.48 9.33 -15.12
CA TRP A 134 2.89 8.31 -16.08
C TRP A 134 1.86 8.07 -17.16
N ARG A 135 1.75 8.15 -18.28
CA ARG A 135 0.77 7.67 -19.29
C ARG A 135 -0.55 8.45 -19.31
N ARG A 136 -0.46 9.78 -19.44
CA ARG A 136 -1.63 10.68 -19.59
C ARG A 136 -2.66 10.20 -20.64
N GLY A 137 -2.24 9.49 -21.69
CA GLY A 137 -3.15 8.92 -22.69
C GLY A 137 -4.11 7.82 -22.16
N ARG A 138 -3.87 7.26 -20.98
CA ARG A 138 -4.77 6.28 -20.35
C ARG A 138 -5.89 6.90 -19.55
N THR A 139 -5.88 8.21 -19.32
CA THR A 139 -6.90 8.92 -18.51
C THR A 139 -8.31 8.66 -19.01
N LYS A 140 -8.54 8.62 -20.34
CA LYS A 140 -9.85 8.29 -20.92
C LYS A 140 -10.33 6.87 -20.57
N LYS A 141 -9.41 5.89 -20.49
CA LYS A 141 -9.74 4.51 -20.09
C LYS A 141 -10.06 4.44 -18.61
N VAL A 142 -9.27 5.13 -17.81
CA VAL A 142 -9.49 5.29 -16.37
C VAL A 142 -10.83 5.96 -16.10
N ALA A 143 -11.14 7.05 -16.80
CA ALA A 143 -12.40 7.77 -16.67
C ALA A 143 -13.66 6.91 -16.92
N ARG A 144 -13.55 5.92 -17.81
CA ARG A 144 -14.68 5.08 -18.20
C ARG A 144 -14.87 3.83 -17.34
N SER A 145 -13.90 3.49 -16.48
CA SER A 145 -13.95 2.22 -15.73
C SER A 145 -14.92 2.27 -14.56
N ALA A 146 -14.91 3.32 -13.76
CA ALA A 146 -15.77 3.47 -12.59
C ALA A 146 -16.56 4.79 -12.65
N ASP A 147 -17.64 4.86 -11.85
CA ASP A 147 -18.45 6.08 -11.72
C ASP A 147 -17.71 7.11 -10.87
N ARG A 148 -17.01 6.66 -9.83
CA ARG A 148 -16.30 7.53 -8.89
C ARG A 148 -14.90 7.02 -8.58
N ARG A 149 -13.99 7.96 -8.23
CA ARG A 149 -12.63 7.66 -7.77
C ARG A 149 -12.39 8.26 -6.40
N PHE A 150 -11.76 7.46 -5.56
CA PHE A 150 -11.28 7.90 -4.26
C PHE A 150 -9.75 8.03 -4.31
N CYS A 151 -9.30 9.26 -4.16
CA CYS A 151 -7.91 9.68 -4.28
C CYS A 151 -7.26 9.79 -2.91
N LEU A 152 -6.03 9.31 -2.79
CA LEU A 152 -5.28 9.35 -1.53
C LEU A 152 -4.54 10.67 -1.33
N PHE A 153 -4.32 11.44 -2.40
CA PHE A 153 -3.58 12.70 -2.33
C PHE A 153 -4.43 13.90 -2.77
N PRO A 154 -4.28 15.06 -2.11
CA PRO A 154 -5.16 16.23 -2.32
C PRO A 154 -5.02 16.87 -3.71
N PHE A 155 -3.92 16.64 -4.42
CA PHE A 155 -3.69 17.17 -5.77
C PHE A 155 -4.30 16.33 -6.90
N GLU A 156 -4.69 15.09 -6.64
CA GLU A 156 -5.20 14.16 -7.65
C GLU A 156 -6.57 14.57 -8.22
N PRO A 157 -7.57 14.99 -7.40
CA PRO A 157 -8.88 15.38 -7.93
C PRO A 157 -8.81 16.46 -9.00
N ALA A 158 -8.00 17.50 -8.82
CA ALA A 158 -7.83 18.56 -9.79
C ALA A 158 -7.30 18.09 -11.17
N PHE A 159 -6.51 17.00 -11.18
CA PHE A 159 -6.11 16.35 -12.42
C PHE A 159 -7.28 15.65 -13.09
N TYR A 160 -8.09 14.91 -12.33
CA TYR A 160 -9.21 14.13 -12.84
C TYR A 160 -10.38 14.99 -13.31
N GLU A 161 -10.68 16.10 -12.66
CA GLU A 161 -11.70 17.08 -13.05
C GLU A 161 -11.50 17.60 -14.48
N ARG A 162 -10.25 17.88 -14.88
CA ARG A 162 -9.88 18.30 -16.24
C ARG A 162 -10.22 17.24 -17.31
N HIS A 163 -10.53 16.02 -16.89
CA HIS A 163 -10.85 14.90 -17.76
C HIS A 163 -12.27 14.40 -17.55
N ALA A 164 -13.14 15.20 -16.90
CA ALA A 164 -14.52 14.87 -16.57
C ALA A 164 -14.67 13.53 -15.81
N VAL A 165 -13.80 13.28 -14.85
CA VAL A 165 -13.85 12.13 -13.95
C VAL A 165 -14.27 12.61 -12.56
N ASP A 166 -15.34 12.02 -11.99
CA ASP A 166 -15.73 12.27 -10.59
C ASP A 166 -14.66 11.67 -9.67
N ALA A 167 -13.83 12.53 -9.10
CA ALA A 167 -12.74 12.14 -8.20
C ALA A 167 -12.83 12.94 -6.91
N ARG A 168 -12.63 12.24 -5.78
CA ARG A 168 -12.67 12.85 -4.45
C ARG A 168 -11.44 12.47 -3.65
N PHE A 169 -10.85 13.45 -3.01
CA PHE A 169 -9.82 13.22 -2.01
C PHE A 169 -10.47 12.66 -0.74
N VAL A 170 -9.97 11.53 -0.27
CA VAL A 170 -10.47 10.84 0.94
C VAL A 170 -9.41 10.70 2.04
N GLY A 171 -8.21 11.22 1.79
CA GLY A 171 -7.08 11.06 2.70
C GLY A 171 -6.34 9.73 2.52
N HIS A 172 -5.13 9.67 3.06
CA HIS A 172 -4.35 8.45 3.10
C HIS A 172 -4.49 7.81 4.49
N PRO A 173 -4.88 6.51 4.62
CA PRO A 173 -5.07 5.87 5.92
C PRO A 173 -3.84 5.97 6.84
N MET A 174 -2.64 5.86 6.29
CA MET A 174 -1.38 6.01 7.04
C MET A 174 -1.32 7.36 7.79
N ALA A 175 -1.87 8.43 7.21
CA ALA A 175 -1.91 9.74 7.88
C ALA A 175 -2.91 9.77 9.06
N ALA A 176 -3.85 8.83 9.12
CA ALA A 176 -4.74 8.67 10.27
C ALA A 176 -4.13 7.75 11.34
N ASP A 177 -3.24 6.84 10.93
CA ASP A 177 -2.59 5.87 11.82
C ASP A 177 -1.33 6.42 12.51
N ILE A 178 -0.74 7.49 11.97
CA ILE A 178 0.44 8.15 12.54
C ILE A 178 -0.02 9.37 13.31
N ALA A 179 0.34 9.43 14.60
CA ALA A 179 0.04 10.57 15.44
C ALA A 179 0.79 11.83 14.95
N LEU A 180 0.20 13.00 15.14
CA LEU A 180 0.79 14.27 14.68
C LEU A 180 2.13 14.61 15.34
N ASP A 181 2.37 14.06 16.52
CA ASP A 181 3.57 14.21 17.33
C ASP A 181 4.56 13.04 17.21
N ALA A 182 4.27 12.08 16.31
CA ALA A 182 5.11 10.88 16.15
C ALA A 182 6.57 11.19 15.76
N GLY A 183 6.81 12.32 15.08
CA GLY A 183 8.15 12.83 14.75
C GLY A 183 8.67 13.92 15.68
N SER A 184 8.11 14.08 16.89
CA SER A 184 8.58 15.06 17.88
C SER A 184 9.98 14.71 18.41
N ASP A 185 10.68 15.70 18.94
CA ASP A 185 12.00 15.48 19.56
C ASP A 185 11.97 14.45 20.69
N ASP A 186 10.88 14.44 21.48
CA ASP A 186 10.71 13.44 22.55
C ASP A 186 10.56 12.04 21.98
N ALA A 187 9.70 11.84 20.96
CA ALA A 187 9.53 10.56 20.30
C ALA A 187 10.83 10.08 19.63
N ARG A 188 11.59 11.00 19.04
CA ARG A 188 12.88 10.73 18.43
C ARG A 188 13.91 10.30 19.48
N ASN A 189 14.03 11.01 20.59
CA ASN A 189 14.94 10.67 21.68
C ASN A 189 14.61 9.28 22.25
N GLU A 190 13.32 8.97 22.45
CA GLU A 190 12.87 7.66 22.89
C GLU A 190 13.23 6.56 21.86
N ALA A 191 12.98 6.80 20.57
CA ALA A 191 13.31 5.86 19.50
C ALA A 191 14.82 5.61 19.41
N GLN A 192 15.65 6.65 19.55
CA GLN A 192 17.11 6.51 19.59
C GLN A 192 17.56 5.70 20.78
N GLN A 193 17.01 5.90 21.98
CA GLN A 193 17.30 5.10 23.14
C GLN A 193 16.95 3.62 22.95
N ASN A 194 15.74 3.36 22.44
CA ASN A 194 15.23 2.00 22.17
C ASN A 194 16.11 1.24 21.16
N LEU A 195 16.68 1.95 20.21
CA LEU A 195 17.55 1.37 19.17
C LEU A 195 19.05 1.40 19.55
N GLY A 196 19.41 1.88 20.74
CA GLY A 196 20.80 1.99 21.17
C GLY A 196 21.62 3.00 20.35
N LEU A 197 20.97 4.05 19.89
CA LEU A 197 21.54 5.10 19.01
C LEU A 197 21.85 6.41 19.79
N ALA A 198 21.71 6.40 21.11
CA ALA A 198 21.95 7.58 21.93
C ALA A 198 23.39 8.11 21.75
N GLY A 199 23.52 9.41 21.44
CA GLY A 199 24.79 10.07 21.20
C GLY A 199 24.65 11.27 20.27
N GLU A 200 25.78 11.89 19.93
CA GLU A 200 25.86 13.04 19.01
C GLU A 200 26.03 12.62 17.53
N ASP A 201 25.91 11.32 17.21
CA ASP A 201 26.04 10.81 15.85
C ASP A 201 24.86 11.26 14.97
N ILE A 202 25.13 11.55 13.71
CA ILE A 202 24.07 11.72 12.71
C ILE A 202 23.51 10.33 12.38
N VAL A 203 22.23 10.12 12.60
CA VAL A 203 21.56 8.86 12.30
C VAL A 203 20.98 8.89 10.87
N LEU A 204 21.49 8.04 9.99
CA LEU A 204 21.05 7.89 8.61
C LEU A 204 20.28 6.58 8.43
N ALA A 205 18.98 6.65 8.17
CA ALA A 205 18.17 5.48 7.82
C ALA A 205 18.28 5.16 6.32
N VAL A 206 18.49 3.89 5.97
CA VAL A 206 18.56 3.42 4.58
C VAL A 206 17.48 2.39 4.33
N LEU A 207 16.50 2.72 3.48
CA LEU A 207 15.32 1.91 3.17
C LEU A 207 15.34 1.47 1.70
N PRO A 208 16.00 0.36 1.35
CA PRO A 208 16.18 -0.09 -0.03
C PRO A 208 14.91 -0.72 -0.64
N GLY A 209 13.91 -0.98 0.18
CA GLY A 209 12.67 -1.65 -0.19
C GLY A 209 12.43 -2.93 0.59
N SER A 210 11.21 -3.48 0.47
CA SER A 210 10.77 -4.69 1.19
C SER A 210 10.91 -5.98 0.37
N ARG A 211 11.05 -5.88 -0.95
CA ARG A 211 11.18 -7.03 -1.87
C ARG A 211 12.65 -7.35 -2.13
N GLY A 212 12.97 -8.65 -2.26
CA GLY A 212 14.34 -9.08 -2.51
C GLY A 212 14.97 -8.50 -3.77
N SER A 213 14.18 -8.30 -4.83
CA SER A 213 14.64 -7.63 -6.05
C SER A 213 14.94 -6.15 -5.87
N GLU A 214 14.18 -5.46 -5.00
CA GLU A 214 14.42 -4.06 -4.65
C GLU A 214 15.72 -3.93 -3.86
N VAL A 215 15.89 -4.75 -2.83
CA VAL A 215 17.13 -4.78 -2.03
C VAL A 215 18.34 -5.07 -2.91
N ALA A 216 18.26 -6.05 -3.82
CA ALA A 216 19.36 -6.41 -4.72
C ALA A 216 19.77 -5.27 -5.66
N LEU A 217 18.82 -4.43 -6.09
CA LEU A 217 19.08 -3.34 -7.02
C LEU A 217 19.48 -2.03 -6.31
N MET A 218 18.88 -1.75 -5.15
CA MET A 218 18.97 -0.43 -4.53
C MET A 218 19.98 -0.34 -3.40
N LEU A 219 20.24 -1.44 -2.67
CA LEU A 219 21.04 -1.34 -1.44
C LEU A 219 22.49 -0.92 -1.73
N THR A 220 23.14 -1.50 -2.74
CA THR A 220 24.54 -1.16 -3.06
C THR A 220 24.71 0.33 -3.38
N PRO A 221 23.97 0.95 -4.34
CA PRO A 221 24.11 2.37 -4.59
C PRO A 221 23.73 3.25 -3.40
N MET A 222 22.76 2.84 -2.57
CA MET A 222 22.41 3.58 -1.35
C MET A 222 23.53 3.54 -0.32
N LEU A 223 24.19 2.39 -0.12
CA LEU A 223 25.33 2.29 0.79
C LEU A 223 26.57 3.03 0.27
N GLN A 224 26.77 3.09 -1.06
CA GLN A 224 27.82 3.94 -1.63
C GLN A 224 27.58 5.42 -1.31
N ALA A 225 26.35 5.91 -1.51
CA ALA A 225 26.00 7.29 -1.16
C ALA A 225 26.11 7.55 0.35
N ALA A 226 25.74 6.58 1.18
CA ALA A 226 25.88 6.67 2.63
C ALA A 226 27.36 6.73 3.07
N GLN A 227 28.25 5.99 2.39
CA GLN A 227 29.69 6.04 2.65
C GLN A 227 30.27 7.42 2.27
N GLU A 228 29.95 7.92 1.09
CA GLU A 228 30.39 9.26 0.66
C GLU A 228 29.90 10.36 1.63
N PHE A 229 28.64 10.25 2.09
CA PHE A 229 28.11 11.16 3.08
C PHE A 229 28.85 11.05 4.43
N ALA A 230 29.13 9.84 4.90
CA ALA A 230 29.87 9.62 6.14
C ALA A 230 31.31 10.16 6.06
N ASP A 231 31.98 9.99 4.92
CA ASP A 231 33.34 10.50 4.70
C ASP A 231 33.38 12.05 4.73
N VAL A 232 32.36 12.71 4.15
CA VAL A 232 32.21 14.18 4.21
C VAL A 232 31.97 14.62 5.65
N MET A 233 31.04 14.01 6.37
CA MET A 233 30.75 14.37 7.77
C MET A 233 31.95 14.14 8.69
N GLN A 234 32.73 13.08 8.45
CA GLN A 234 33.95 12.81 9.19
C GLN A 234 35.00 13.93 9.01
N SER A 235 35.09 14.53 7.82
CA SER A 235 35.96 15.68 7.58
C SER A 235 35.53 16.94 8.37
N GLU A 236 34.28 16.98 8.81
CA GLU A 236 33.68 18.02 9.67
C GLU A 236 33.67 17.64 11.17
N ASN A 237 34.38 16.57 11.55
CA ASN A 237 34.40 15.99 12.92
C ASN A 237 33.02 15.53 13.41
N ARG A 238 32.15 15.08 12.49
CA ARG A 238 30.85 14.49 12.81
C ARG A 238 30.84 13.02 12.40
N SER A 239 30.30 12.17 13.26
CA SER A 239 30.13 10.76 12.95
C SER A 239 28.73 10.48 12.37
N VAL A 240 28.65 9.48 11.50
CA VAL A 240 27.40 9.02 10.91
C VAL A 240 27.14 7.58 11.28
N ARG A 241 25.96 7.29 11.78
CA ARG A 241 25.49 5.95 12.09
C ARG A 241 24.42 5.53 11.11
N VAL A 242 24.69 4.48 10.36
CA VAL A 242 23.74 3.96 9.35
C VAL A 242 22.88 2.87 9.97
N ILE A 243 21.55 2.98 9.77
CA ILE A 243 20.56 2.00 10.23
C ILE A 243 19.73 1.49 9.08
N ILE A 244 19.41 0.19 9.05
CA ILE A 244 18.66 -0.45 7.96
C ILE A 244 17.56 -1.33 8.54
N PRO A 245 16.28 -0.94 8.45
CA PRO A 245 15.16 -1.80 8.81
C PRO A 245 14.98 -2.92 7.78
N CYS A 246 14.75 -4.13 8.27
CA CYS A 246 14.56 -5.34 7.47
C CYS A 246 13.22 -5.98 7.83
N VAL A 247 12.31 -6.07 6.89
CA VAL A 247 10.92 -6.53 7.11
C VAL A 247 10.82 -7.97 7.62
N ASP A 248 11.77 -8.81 7.26
CA ASP A 248 11.83 -10.23 7.64
C ASP A 248 13.27 -10.75 7.72
N LYS A 249 13.42 -11.97 8.24
CA LYS A 249 14.73 -12.64 8.37
C LYS A 249 15.44 -12.86 7.03
N ALA A 250 14.71 -13.10 5.95
CA ALA A 250 15.30 -13.32 4.63
C ALA A 250 15.88 -12.01 4.07
N ARG A 251 15.18 -10.88 4.27
CA ARG A 251 15.68 -9.54 3.92
C ARG A 251 16.86 -9.16 4.80
N HIS A 252 16.80 -9.46 6.10
CA HIS A 252 17.92 -9.23 7.01
C HIS A 252 19.18 -9.96 6.54
N ALA A 253 19.09 -11.25 6.21
CA ALA A 253 20.24 -12.03 5.72
C ALA A 253 20.77 -11.47 4.37
N GLN A 254 19.89 -11.07 3.46
CA GLN A 254 20.26 -10.48 2.18
C GLN A 254 20.97 -9.13 2.36
N VAL A 255 20.46 -8.26 3.22
CA VAL A 255 21.04 -6.96 3.54
C VAL A 255 22.39 -7.14 4.21
N ALA A 256 22.52 -8.05 5.21
CA ALA A 256 23.77 -8.35 5.88
C ALA A 256 24.85 -8.81 4.90
N HIS A 257 24.49 -9.68 3.95
CA HIS A 257 25.43 -10.16 2.93
C HIS A 257 26.00 -9.02 2.07
N ILE A 258 25.15 -8.10 1.62
CA ILE A 258 25.58 -6.94 0.80
C ILE A 258 26.36 -5.94 1.66
N ALA A 259 25.89 -5.65 2.88
CA ALA A 259 26.48 -4.68 3.79
C ALA A 259 27.89 -5.07 4.26
N ASN A 260 28.24 -6.35 4.25
CA ASN A 260 29.59 -6.82 4.58
C ASN A 260 30.70 -6.22 3.68
N SER A 261 30.34 -5.79 2.46
CA SER A 261 31.28 -5.10 1.56
C SER A 261 31.54 -3.64 1.94
N PHE A 262 30.77 -3.10 2.91
CA PHE A 262 30.85 -1.72 3.39
C PHE A 262 31.33 -1.67 4.86
N SER A 263 32.48 -2.29 5.12
CA SER A 263 33.03 -2.44 6.47
C SER A 263 33.30 -1.10 7.19
N GLY A 264 33.50 -0.01 6.44
CA GLY A 264 33.67 1.34 6.98
C GLY A 264 32.39 1.90 7.62
N LEU A 265 31.21 1.61 7.06
CA LEU A 265 29.92 2.10 7.58
C LEU A 265 29.38 1.31 8.76
N LYS A 266 29.66 0.01 8.84
CA LYS A 266 29.14 -0.92 9.87
C LYS A 266 27.64 -0.70 10.15
N PRO A 267 26.75 -0.79 9.14
CA PRO A 267 25.34 -0.46 9.34
C PRO A 267 24.69 -1.38 10.35
N GLN A 268 23.84 -0.81 11.23
CA GLN A 268 23.04 -1.56 12.18
C GLN A 268 21.76 -2.04 11.49
N LEU A 269 21.45 -3.34 11.59
CA LEU A 269 20.29 -3.95 10.98
C LEU A 269 19.22 -4.20 12.04
N TYR A 270 18.00 -3.77 11.75
CA TYR A 270 16.84 -3.97 12.62
C TYR A 270 15.81 -4.87 11.93
N LEU A 271 15.31 -5.87 12.66
CA LEU A 271 14.26 -6.75 12.19
C LEU A 271 12.90 -6.18 12.60
N GLY A 272 12.04 -5.93 11.63
CA GLY A 272 10.70 -5.40 11.86
C GLY A 272 10.32 -4.28 10.90
N ASP A 273 9.39 -3.42 11.33
CA ASP A 273 8.94 -2.28 10.54
C ASP A 273 9.98 -1.13 10.52
N ALA A 274 9.71 -0.15 9.65
CA ALA A 274 10.61 0.99 9.48
C ALA A 274 10.28 2.18 10.40
N ARG A 275 9.19 2.16 11.17
CA ARG A 275 8.72 3.32 11.95
C ARG A 275 9.73 3.77 12.98
N GLN A 276 10.17 2.89 13.85
CA GLN A 276 11.15 3.24 14.87
C GLN A 276 12.47 3.77 14.27
N PRO A 277 13.09 3.10 13.25
CA PRO A 277 14.22 3.66 12.51
C PRO A 277 13.96 5.03 11.87
N LEU A 278 12.78 5.27 11.31
CA LEU A 278 12.42 6.55 10.69
C LEU A 278 12.24 7.66 11.73
N ILE A 279 11.62 7.37 12.87
CA ILE A 279 11.49 8.34 13.98
C ILE A 279 12.88 8.68 14.55
N ALA A 280 13.76 7.68 14.67
CA ALA A 280 15.08 7.86 15.27
C ALA A 280 16.09 8.62 14.37
N CYS A 281 15.88 8.65 13.05
CA CYS A 281 16.88 9.17 12.13
C CYS A 281 16.83 10.70 11.96
N ASP A 282 17.99 11.26 11.59
CA ASP A 282 18.13 12.66 11.15
C ASP A 282 17.85 12.80 9.67
N LEU A 283 18.24 11.78 8.91
CA LEU A 283 18.11 11.70 7.46
C LEU A 283 17.70 10.31 7.04
N ALA A 284 16.97 10.21 5.93
CA ALA A 284 16.59 8.94 5.36
C ALA A 284 16.87 8.87 3.85
N LEU A 285 17.53 7.80 3.41
CA LEU A 285 17.61 7.39 2.02
C LEU A 285 16.51 6.36 1.75
N VAL A 286 15.49 6.74 1.00
CA VAL A 286 14.28 5.93 0.82
C VAL A 286 14.07 5.59 -0.66
N LYS A 287 13.93 4.30 -0.97
CA LYS A 287 13.46 3.88 -2.28
C LYS A 287 12.01 4.35 -2.48
N SER A 288 11.73 4.97 -3.62
CA SER A 288 10.39 5.48 -3.95
C SER A 288 9.30 4.41 -3.77
N GLY A 289 8.28 4.71 -2.97
CA GLY A 289 7.19 3.81 -2.62
C GLY A 289 6.40 4.32 -1.40
N THR A 290 5.66 3.42 -0.76
CA THR A 290 4.87 3.72 0.44
C THR A 290 5.72 4.26 1.59
N SER A 291 6.95 3.75 1.76
CA SER A 291 7.88 4.22 2.78
C SER A 291 8.29 5.69 2.63
N THR A 292 8.16 6.27 1.41
CA THR A 292 8.42 7.71 1.21
C THR A 292 7.37 8.56 1.93
N LEU A 293 6.10 8.16 1.85
CA LEU A 293 5.03 8.85 2.58
C LEU A 293 5.18 8.64 4.10
N GLU A 294 5.52 7.43 4.52
CA GLU A 294 5.76 7.13 5.94
C GLU A 294 6.89 8.01 6.51
N ALA A 295 8.01 8.13 5.79
CA ALA A 295 9.12 9.01 6.17
C ALA A 295 8.77 10.50 6.19
N MET A 296 7.77 10.93 5.42
CA MET A 296 7.29 12.32 5.42
C MET A 296 6.31 12.62 6.57
N LEU A 297 5.71 11.59 7.14
CA LEU A 297 4.73 11.71 8.23
C LEU A 297 5.37 11.53 9.61
N LEU A 298 6.58 11.04 9.67
CA LEU A 298 7.42 10.82 10.85
C LEU A 298 8.56 11.82 10.93
#